data_1b5491f9cd1d84e8f62d8af40d6bb7d8
#
_entry.id   1b5491f9cd1d84e8f62d8af40d6bb7d8
#
_cell.length_a   1.000
_cell.length_b   1.000
_cell.length_c   1.000
_cell.angle_alpha   90.00
_cell.angle_beta   90.00
_cell.angle_gamma   90.00
#
_symmetry.space_group_name_H-M   'P 1'
#
loop_
_entity.id
_entity.type
_entity.pdbx_description
1 polymer ?
#
loop_
_entity_poly.entity_id
_entity_poly.type
_entity_poly.pdbx_seq_one_letter_code
_entity_poly.pdbx_strand_id
1 'polypeptide(L)'
;MTIRTYGPAAYCGQTLPSLPPPIRDKQGLFDTALKWGHYANLDSISEIEGQLMGEAHLTYERQAKEKRKQHIYCDAERWNFENSGKLLSFLFVSRLCCITLFFFPWVVEVSVIYESMIIPIFGVALMFVNLIVYSSSRPWLAYILWGALTIITAGSIAWDQGALWGFWSEQTAFWFGAVLLFMAAIGVDLLIGLYSLIYTHDGSGFNRRDGMLRIGRRFRSPFVAPFYEFDPVMQLQVTPHGGHDYVLWLHHRYTDTKVCLGMKMHSLGLDKANLYAFWDTLQRYMDVEQPLPDLPVLEQSRHLDPVTAAHDAAIGRPERYWRDRTLEGWKRNSASRALREKLASHPWQQHPCTLRARIDASLGIEDYYRSQQARGIHAARKGGDDAVALQG
;
A
#
# COMPACT_ATOMS: atom_id res chain seq x y z
N MET A 1 -1.76 1.12 -35.49
CA MET A 1 -1.08 1.19 -34.20
C MET A 1 -0.65 2.63 -33.96
N THR A 2 -1.29 3.35 -33.04
CA THR A 2 -0.88 4.70 -32.66
C THR A 2 0.43 4.58 -31.88
N ILE A 3 1.51 5.12 -32.42
CA ILE A 3 2.79 5.20 -31.72
C ILE A 3 2.54 6.04 -30.47
N ARG A 4 2.66 5.42 -29.29
CA ARG A 4 2.51 6.15 -28.01
C ARG A 4 3.69 7.11 -27.88
N THR A 5 3.38 8.40 -27.87
CA THR A 5 4.38 9.44 -27.61
C THR A 5 4.49 9.66 -26.11
N TYR A 6 5.70 9.54 -25.57
CA TYR A 6 5.99 9.87 -24.18
C TYR A 6 6.04 11.40 -23.99
N GLY A 7 5.71 11.84 -22.78
CA GLY A 7 5.73 13.26 -22.42
C GLY A 7 7.16 13.81 -22.24
N PRO A 8 7.32 15.13 -22.18
CA PRO A 8 8.63 15.77 -22.07
C PRO A 8 9.36 15.52 -20.74
N ALA A 9 8.65 15.09 -19.71
CA ALA A 9 9.21 14.70 -18.41
C ALA A 9 9.35 13.18 -18.25
N ALA A 10 9.07 12.40 -19.31
CA ALA A 10 9.22 10.95 -19.26
C ALA A 10 10.61 10.59 -18.76
N TYR A 11 10.70 9.72 -17.77
CA TYR A 11 11.97 9.37 -17.16
C TYR A 11 12.78 8.48 -18.09
N CYS A 12 14.02 8.91 -18.30
CA CYS A 12 15.04 8.12 -18.96
C CYS A 12 16.34 8.23 -18.14
N GLY A 13 16.83 7.10 -17.65
CA GLY A 13 18.00 7.08 -16.78
C GLY A 13 19.28 7.65 -17.40
N GLN A 14 19.37 7.64 -18.74
CA GLN A 14 20.53 8.14 -19.48
C GLN A 14 20.46 9.65 -19.74
N THR A 15 19.29 10.24 -19.89
CA THR A 15 19.07 11.62 -20.32
C THR A 15 18.48 12.53 -19.25
N LEU A 16 18.88 12.33 -18.00
CA LEU A 16 18.44 13.18 -16.89
C LEU A 16 18.88 14.64 -17.09
N PRO A 17 18.00 15.63 -16.82
CA PRO A 17 18.37 17.04 -16.86
C PRO A 17 19.36 17.38 -15.74
N SER A 18 20.02 18.53 -15.86
CA SER A 18 20.75 19.12 -14.75
C SER A 18 19.76 19.51 -13.65
N LEU A 19 20.11 19.23 -12.42
CA LEU A 19 19.26 19.40 -11.24
C LEU A 19 19.92 20.36 -10.25
N PRO A 20 19.18 21.27 -9.62
CA PRO A 20 19.73 22.05 -8.51
C PRO A 20 20.04 21.16 -7.30
N PRO A 21 20.89 21.61 -6.39
CA PRO A 21 21.15 20.89 -5.14
C PRO A 21 19.86 20.72 -4.32
N PRO A 22 19.70 19.59 -3.62
CA PRO A 22 18.52 19.37 -2.77
C PRO A 22 18.56 20.35 -1.58
N ILE A 23 17.37 20.84 -1.18
CA ILE A 23 17.24 21.71 0.01
C ILE A 23 17.60 20.95 1.29
N ARG A 24 17.38 19.64 1.29
CA ARG A 24 17.61 18.79 2.46
C ARG A 24 18.70 17.78 2.19
N ASP A 25 19.76 17.92 2.95
CA ASP A 25 20.89 16.98 2.95
C ASP A 25 20.89 16.04 4.16
N LYS A 26 19.93 16.25 5.08
CA LYS A 26 19.88 15.50 6.35
C LYS A 26 19.08 14.22 6.21
N GLN A 27 19.79 13.12 6.22
CA GLN A 27 19.22 11.78 6.43
C GLN A 27 18.98 11.56 7.92
N GLY A 28 17.90 10.87 8.26
CA GLY A 28 17.68 10.39 9.62
C GLY A 28 18.71 9.34 10.02
N LEU A 29 18.85 9.08 11.30
CA LEU A 29 19.83 8.13 11.84
C LEU A 29 19.68 6.70 11.28
N PHE A 30 18.47 6.32 10.91
CA PHE A 30 18.13 5.00 10.36
C PHE A 30 17.82 5.02 8.86
N ASP A 31 18.10 6.13 8.21
CA ASP A 31 17.82 6.33 6.80
C ASP A 31 19.05 6.01 5.95
N THR A 32 18.86 5.27 4.89
CA THR A 32 19.90 5.00 3.89
C THR A 32 19.42 5.47 2.52
N ALA A 33 20.12 6.43 1.92
CA ALA A 33 19.80 6.87 0.57
C ALA A 33 20.10 5.77 -0.43
N LEU A 34 19.16 5.52 -1.33
CA LEU A 34 19.34 4.60 -2.44
C LEU A 34 19.90 5.34 -3.66
N LYS A 35 20.59 4.61 -4.51
CA LYS A 35 21.22 5.18 -5.70
C LYS A 35 20.33 5.04 -6.93
N TRP A 36 20.47 5.97 -7.84
CA TRP A 36 19.78 6.04 -9.11
C TRP A 36 20.61 5.48 -10.27
N GLY A 37 19.91 4.97 -11.28
CA GLY A 37 20.43 4.79 -12.64
C GLY A 37 21.24 3.52 -12.88
N HIS A 38 21.23 2.59 -11.94
CA HIS A 38 21.77 1.25 -12.18
C HIS A 38 20.64 0.22 -12.11
N TYR A 39 20.52 -0.57 -13.17
CA TYR A 39 19.51 -1.60 -13.26
C TYR A 39 20.15 -2.97 -13.11
N ALA A 40 19.82 -3.63 -11.99
CA ALA A 40 20.22 -5.01 -11.75
C ALA A 40 19.40 -6.00 -12.58
N ASN A 41 18.25 -5.56 -13.10
CA ASN A 41 17.25 -6.39 -13.76
C ASN A 41 16.81 -7.58 -12.89
N LEU A 42 16.65 -7.31 -11.61
CA LEU A 42 16.22 -8.28 -10.61
C LEU A 42 14.91 -7.78 -9.98
N ASP A 43 13.83 -8.51 -10.23
CA ASP A 43 12.53 -8.17 -9.66
C ASP A 43 12.41 -8.62 -8.20
N SER A 44 11.68 -7.86 -7.39
CA SER A 44 11.44 -8.22 -5.99
C SER A 44 10.59 -9.48 -5.90
N ILE A 45 11.11 -10.49 -5.22
CA ILE A 45 10.39 -11.75 -5.00
C ILE A 45 9.16 -11.52 -4.13
N SER A 46 9.28 -10.67 -3.12
CA SER A 46 8.16 -10.32 -2.25
C SER A 46 7.01 -9.69 -3.03
N GLU A 47 7.33 -8.84 -4.02
CA GLU A 47 6.35 -8.23 -4.90
C GLU A 47 5.69 -9.28 -5.81
N ILE A 48 6.47 -10.15 -6.44
CA ILE A 48 5.95 -11.24 -7.28
C ILE A 48 5.05 -12.16 -6.46
N GLU A 49 5.50 -12.60 -5.28
CA GLU A 49 4.72 -13.49 -4.43
C GLU A 49 3.46 -12.84 -3.89
N GLY A 50 3.52 -11.56 -3.50
CA GLY A 50 2.37 -10.79 -3.08
C GLY A 50 1.32 -10.65 -4.19
N GLN A 51 1.74 -10.38 -5.41
CA GLN A 51 0.86 -10.28 -6.57
C GLN A 51 0.24 -11.64 -6.97
N LEU A 52 1.00 -12.72 -6.89
CA LEU A 52 0.48 -14.08 -7.13
C LEU A 52 -0.48 -14.52 -6.02
N MET A 53 -0.21 -14.19 -4.75
CA MET A 53 -1.10 -14.47 -3.63
C MET A 53 -2.42 -13.72 -3.75
N GLY A 54 -2.39 -12.46 -4.16
CA GLY A 54 -3.57 -11.63 -4.41
C GLY A 54 -4.24 -11.91 -5.74
N GLU A 55 -3.75 -12.85 -6.55
CA GLU A 55 -4.25 -13.11 -7.90
C GLU A 55 -4.36 -11.84 -8.76
N ALA A 56 -3.39 -10.94 -8.62
CA ALA A 56 -3.43 -9.61 -9.25
C ALA A 56 -3.57 -9.68 -10.77
N HIS A 57 -2.95 -10.68 -11.40
CA HIS A 57 -3.05 -10.94 -12.83
C HIS A 57 -4.47 -11.37 -13.28
N LEU A 58 -5.24 -12.05 -12.42
CA LEU A 58 -6.63 -12.41 -12.67
C LEU A 58 -7.59 -11.28 -12.30
N THR A 59 -7.27 -10.59 -11.22
CA THR A 59 -8.07 -9.46 -10.73
C THR A 59 -8.13 -8.34 -11.77
N TYR A 60 -7.04 -8.07 -12.48
CA TYR A 60 -7.00 -7.08 -13.56
C TYR A 60 -8.07 -7.33 -14.62
N GLU A 61 -8.16 -8.56 -15.16
CA GLU A 61 -9.18 -8.89 -16.16
C GLU A 61 -10.60 -8.76 -15.62
N ARG A 62 -10.81 -9.24 -14.39
CA ARG A 62 -12.12 -9.19 -13.74
C ARG A 62 -12.56 -7.75 -13.53
N GLN A 63 -11.67 -6.91 -13.03
CA GLN A 63 -11.94 -5.50 -12.73
C GLN A 63 -12.13 -4.68 -14.01
N ALA A 64 -11.36 -4.95 -15.05
CA ALA A 64 -11.53 -4.32 -16.36
C ALA A 64 -12.90 -4.66 -16.99
N LYS A 65 -13.37 -5.91 -16.86
CA LYS A 65 -14.70 -6.36 -17.29
C LYS A 65 -15.83 -5.72 -16.47
N GLU A 66 -15.64 -5.65 -15.14
CA GLU A 66 -16.65 -5.12 -14.22
C GLU A 66 -16.66 -3.58 -14.18
N LYS A 67 -15.74 -2.91 -14.89
CA LYS A 67 -15.58 -1.43 -14.89
C LYS A 67 -15.53 -0.83 -13.48
N ARG A 68 -15.10 -1.61 -12.48
CA ARG A 68 -14.98 -1.14 -11.10
C ARG A 68 -13.75 -0.24 -10.95
N LYS A 69 -13.88 0.77 -10.09
CA LYS A 69 -12.78 1.63 -9.71
C LYS A 69 -11.81 0.86 -8.83
N GLN A 70 -10.54 0.89 -9.18
CA GLN A 70 -9.52 0.07 -8.51
C GLN A 70 -8.73 0.91 -7.52
N HIS A 71 -8.46 0.35 -6.35
CA HIS A 71 -7.62 1.00 -5.32
C HIS A 71 -6.14 0.92 -5.70
N ILE A 72 -5.70 -0.24 -6.16
CA ILE A 72 -4.34 -0.47 -6.65
C ILE A 72 -4.45 -0.97 -8.07
N TYR A 73 -3.80 -0.29 -8.98
CA TYR A 73 -3.83 -0.61 -10.40
C TYR A 73 -2.45 -0.41 -11.00
N CYS A 74 -1.98 -1.38 -11.76
CA CYS A 74 -0.71 -1.28 -12.46
C CYS A 74 -0.86 -1.78 -13.89
N ASP A 75 -0.51 -0.95 -14.85
CA ASP A 75 -0.43 -1.28 -16.27
C ASP A 75 0.84 -0.68 -16.92
N ALA A 76 0.94 -0.75 -18.22
CA ALA A 76 2.07 -0.21 -18.98
C ALA A 76 2.22 1.32 -18.88
N GLU A 77 1.20 2.04 -18.44
CA GLU A 77 1.22 3.51 -18.36
C GLU A 77 1.23 4.04 -16.93
N ARG A 78 0.49 3.38 -16.02
CA ARG A 78 0.23 3.88 -14.67
C ARG A 78 0.42 2.79 -13.63
N TRP A 79 1.05 3.14 -12.56
CA TRP A 79 1.11 2.35 -11.35
C TRP A 79 0.51 3.15 -10.21
N ASN A 80 -0.78 2.97 -10.02
CA ASN A 80 -1.51 3.64 -8.95
C ASN A 80 -1.21 2.93 -7.63
N PHE A 81 -0.97 3.70 -6.58
CA PHE A 81 -0.85 3.18 -5.23
C PHE A 81 -2.01 3.63 -4.36
N GLU A 82 -2.35 2.83 -3.38
CA GLU A 82 -3.43 3.16 -2.47
C GLU A 82 -3.08 4.42 -1.67
N ASN A 83 -3.91 5.43 -1.78
CA ASN A 83 -3.93 6.51 -0.84
C ASN A 83 -4.94 6.14 0.26
N SER A 84 -4.56 5.18 1.12
CA SER A 84 -5.39 4.73 2.23
C SER A 84 -5.76 5.95 3.07
N GLY A 85 -6.96 6.46 2.82
CA GLY A 85 -7.44 7.63 3.51
C GLY A 85 -7.45 7.32 5.01
N LYS A 86 -6.87 8.19 5.81
CA LYS A 86 -6.93 8.12 7.28
C LYS A 86 -8.34 7.85 7.79
N LEU A 87 -9.35 8.21 6.99
CA LEU A 87 -10.77 7.94 7.28
C LEU A 87 -11.09 6.45 7.28
N LEU A 88 -10.66 5.69 6.28
CA LEU A 88 -10.95 4.26 6.21
C LEU A 88 -10.25 3.52 7.37
N SER A 89 -8.99 3.84 7.63
CA SER A 89 -8.26 3.31 8.80
C SER A 89 -8.93 3.68 10.11
N PHE A 90 -9.41 4.92 10.24
CA PHE A 90 -10.15 5.38 11.41
C PHE A 90 -11.48 4.60 11.58
N LEU A 91 -12.22 4.40 10.50
CA LEU A 91 -13.46 3.63 10.53
C LEU A 91 -13.20 2.16 10.93
N PHE A 92 -12.15 1.53 10.40
CA PHE A 92 -11.77 0.18 10.81
C PHE A 92 -11.39 0.08 12.29
N VAL A 93 -10.60 1.03 12.80
CA VAL A 93 -10.23 1.09 14.21
C VAL A 93 -11.48 1.34 15.08
N SER A 94 -12.34 2.27 14.70
CA SER A 94 -13.60 2.56 15.41
C SER A 94 -14.50 1.34 15.47
N ARG A 95 -14.63 0.62 14.36
CA ARG A 95 -15.33 -0.65 14.26
C ARG A 95 -14.76 -1.68 15.24
N LEU A 96 -13.45 -1.88 15.23
CA LEU A 96 -12.77 -2.80 16.14
C LEU A 96 -13.02 -2.43 17.61
N CYS A 97 -12.92 -1.15 17.96
CA CYS A 97 -13.20 -0.64 19.29
C CYS A 97 -14.65 -0.91 19.72
N CYS A 98 -15.63 -0.62 18.86
CA CYS A 98 -17.05 -0.87 19.17
C CYS A 98 -17.31 -2.36 19.45
N ILE A 99 -16.71 -3.25 18.67
CA ILE A 99 -16.83 -4.70 18.82
C ILE A 99 -16.20 -5.17 20.13
N THR A 100 -14.98 -4.71 20.41
CA THR A 100 -14.27 -5.09 21.64
C THR A 100 -15.00 -4.60 22.88
N LEU A 101 -15.47 -3.37 22.87
CA LEU A 101 -16.23 -2.78 23.98
C LEU A 101 -17.60 -3.44 24.15
N PHE A 102 -18.23 -3.94 23.10
CA PHE A 102 -19.47 -4.71 23.18
C PHE A 102 -19.30 -6.01 23.98
N PHE A 103 -18.16 -6.69 23.85
CA PHE A 103 -17.91 -7.94 24.58
C PHE A 103 -17.46 -7.71 26.03
N PHE A 104 -16.92 -6.55 26.35
CA PHE A 104 -16.43 -6.27 27.70
C PHE A 104 -17.49 -6.43 28.80
N PRO A 105 -18.71 -5.90 28.66
CA PRO A 105 -19.81 -6.13 29.60
C PRO A 105 -20.07 -7.62 29.87
N TRP A 106 -20.12 -8.41 28.83
CA TRP A 106 -20.36 -9.84 28.89
C TRP A 106 -19.34 -10.60 29.74
N VAL A 107 -18.05 -10.28 29.53
CA VAL A 107 -16.96 -10.91 30.27
C VAL A 107 -17.04 -10.57 31.74
N VAL A 108 -17.33 -9.31 32.07
CA VAL A 108 -17.43 -8.83 33.46
C VAL A 108 -18.61 -9.48 34.17
N GLU A 109 -19.78 -9.46 33.54
CA GLU A 109 -21.01 -9.93 34.17
C GLU A 109 -21.01 -11.46 34.42
N VAL A 110 -20.61 -12.23 33.41
CA VAL A 110 -20.47 -13.66 33.56
C VAL A 110 -19.43 -14.03 34.62
N SER A 111 -18.34 -13.24 34.75
CA SER A 111 -17.35 -13.44 35.82
C SER A 111 -17.93 -13.21 37.21
N VAL A 112 -18.76 -12.19 37.37
CA VAL A 112 -19.38 -11.84 38.65
C VAL A 112 -20.43 -12.85 39.05
N ILE A 113 -21.26 -13.32 38.10
CA ILE A 113 -22.36 -14.26 38.40
C ILE A 113 -21.86 -15.66 38.77
N TYR A 114 -20.82 -16.13 38.10
CA TYR A 114 -20.37 -17.52 38.28
C TYR A 114 -19.13 -17.65 39.19
N GLU A 115 -18.57 -16.57 39.72
CA GLU A 115 -17.38 -16.54 40.58
C GLU A 115 -16.21 -17.42 40.05
N SER A 116 -16.19 -17.67 38.74
CA SER A 116 -15.28 -18.60 38.07
C SER A 116 -14.37 -17.90 37.09
N MET A 117 -13.07 -18.12 37.22
CA MET A 117 -12.06 -17.60 36.30
C MET A 117 -12.06 -18.31 34.92
N ILE A 118 -12.68 -19.49 34.81
CA ILE A 118 -12.71 -20.27 33.57
C ILE A 118 -13.57 -19.57 32.52
N ILE A 119 -14.67 -18.95 32.92
CA ILE A 119 -15.62 -18.30 32.03
C ILE A 119 -15.06 -17.04 31.37
N PRO A 120 -14.38 -16.14 32.09
CA PRO A 120 -13.67 -15.01 31.44
C PRO A 120 -12.64 -15.47 30.41
N ILE A 121 -11.87 -16.53 30.69
CA ILE A 121 -10.87 -17.07 29.75
C ILE A 121 -11.57 -17.56 28.47
N PHE A 122 -12.71 -18.24 28.62
CA PHE A 122 -13.51 -18.69 27.48
C PHE A 122 -14.12 -17.51 26.70
N GLY A 123 -14.58 -16.47 27.40
CA GLY A 123 -15.10 -15.24 26.80
C GLY A 123 -14.03 -14.49 25.99
N VAL A 124 -12.83 -14.37 26.53
CA VAL A 124 -11.68 -13.77 25.82
C VAL A 124 -11.30 -14.62 24.59
N ALA A 125 -11.26 -15.95 24.72
CA ALA A 125 -11.00 -16.85 23.58
C ALA A 125 -12.05 -16.68 22.48
N LEU A 126 -13.32 -16.57 22.86
CA LEU A 126 -14.44 -16.35 21.95
C LEU A 126 -14.37 -14.98 21.26
N MET A 127 -13.87 -13.97 21.97
CA MET A 127 -13.58 -12.65 21.41
C MET A 127 -12.52 -12.72 20.31
N PHE A 128 -11.43 -13.50 20.51
CA PHE A 128 -10.42 -13.71 19.49
C PHE A 128 -10.95 -14.49 18.28
N VAL A 129 -11.75 -15.54 18.51
CA VAL A 129 -12.40 -16.29 17.42
C VAL A 129 -13.31 -15.38 16.61
N ASN A 130 -14.10 -14.52 17.27
CA ASN A 130 -14.93 -13.52 16.59
C ASN A 130 -14.10 -12.53 15.78
N LEU A 131 -12.98 -12.07 16.30
CA LEU A 131 -12.08 -11.16 15.58
C LEU A 131 -11.56 -11.82 14.29
N ILE A 132 -11.20 -13.11 14.35
CA ILE A 132 -10.73 -13.89 13.20
C ILE A 132 -11.88 -14.08 12.19
N VAL A 133 -13.07 -14.48 12.64
CA VAL A 133 -14.23 -14.66 11.76
C VAL A 133 -14.64 -13.34 11.12
N TYR A 134 -14.57 -12.26 11.87
CA TYR A 134 -14.94 -10.94 11.39
C TYR A 134 -13.92 -10.36 10.39
N SER A 135 -12.65 -10.70 10.54
CA SER A 135 -11.63 -10.34 9.53
C SER A 135 -11.72 -11.21 8.27
N SER A 136 -12.54 -12.24 8.28
CA SER A 136 -12.78 -13.11 7.13
C SER A 136 -13.63 -12.43 6.06
N SER A 137 -13.72 -13.05 4.88
CA SER A 137 -14.52 -12.56 3.75
C SER A 137 -16.04 -12.55 3.98
N ARG A 138 -16.51 -13.01 5.14
CA ARG A 138 -17.95 -13.15 5.46
C ARG A 138 -18.31 -12.54 6.82
N PRO A 139 -18.24 -11.21 6.99
CA PRO A 139 -18.48 -10.52 8.28
C PRO A 139 -19.90 -10.75 8.83
N TRP A 140 -20.90 -11.02 7.99
CA TRP A 140 -22.26 -11.31 8.41
C TRP A 140 -22.39 -12.55 9.31
N LEU A 141 -21.49 -13.54 9.16
CA LEU A 141 -21.44 -14.71 10.05
C LEU A 141 -21.11 -14.32 11.50
N ALA A 142 -20.25 -13.31 11.68
CA ALA A 142 -19.93 -12.80 13.02
C ALA A 142 -21.18 -12.20 13.69
N TYR A 143 -22.01 -11.47 12.96
CA TYR A 143 -23.26 -10.91 13.51
C TYR A 143 -24.26 -11.97 13.90
N ILE A 144 -24.40 -13.06 13.11
CA ILE A 144 -25.26 -14.21 13.48
C ILE A 144 -24.72 -14.89 14.73
N LEU A 145 -23.41 -15.12 14.79
CA LEU A 145 -22.79 -15.75 15.95
C LEU A 145 -23.00 -14.91 17.22
N TRP A 146 -22.87 -13.60 17.13
CA TRP A 146 -23.10 -12.68 18.25
C TRP A 146 -24.55 -12.64 18.69
N GLY A 147 -25.48 -12.59 17.75
CA GLY A 147 -26.91 -12.68 18.05
C GLY A 147 -27.28 -13.99 18.75
N ALA A 148 -26.77 -15.10 18.25
CA ALA A 148 -26.98 -16.41 18.85
C ALA A 148 -26.37 -16.49 20.26
N LEU A 149 -25.15 -16.02 20.45
CA LEU A 149 -24.47 -15.98 21.75
C LEU A 149 -25.27 -15.14 22.74
N THR A 150 -25.72 -13.95 22.31
CA THR A 150 -26.55 -13.05 23.11
C THR A 150 -27.84 -13.74 23.60
N ILE A 151 -28.53 -14.41 22.68
CA ILE A 151 -29.78 -15.13 23.00
C ILE A 151 -29.51 -16.29 23.96
N ILE A 152 -28.48 -17.10 23.72
CA ILE A 152 -28.12 -18.26 24.55
C ILE A 152 -27.75 -17.80 25.96
N THR A 153 -26.94 -16.77 26.10
CA THR A 153 -26.49 -16.31 27.43
C THR A 153 -27.65 -15.63 28.18
N ALA A 154 -28.43 -14.77 27.52
CA ALA A 154 -29.62 -14.20 28.13
C ALA A 154 -30.61 -15.28 28.56
N GLY A 155 -30.81 -16.33 27.75
CA GLY A 155 -31.65 -17.48 28.09
C GLY A 155 -31.14 -18.32 29.26
N SER A 156 -29.81 -18.54 29.35
CA SER A 156 -29.21 -19.29 30.47
C SER A 156 -29.31 -18.55 31.80
N ILE A 157 -29.07 -17.23 31.79
CA ILE A 157 -29.23 -16.39 32.97
C ILE A 157 -30.68 -16.33 33.43
N ALA A 158 -31.62 -16.20 32.49
CA ALA A 158 -33.05 -16.23 32.81
C ALA A 158 -33.52 -17.55 33.42
N TRP A 159 -32.95 -18.67 32.95
CA TRP A 159 -33.26 -20.01 33.48
C TRP A 159 -32.73 -20.21 34.90
N ASP A 160 -31.55 -19.77 35.21
CA ASP A 160 -30.87 -20.01 36.48
C ASP A 160 -31.44 -19.13 37.62
N GLN A 161 -31.84 -17.91 37.33
CA GLN A 161 -32.27 -16.95 38.36
C GLN A 161 -33.80 -16.79 38.52
N GLY A 162 -34.62 -17.40 37.68
CA GLY A 162 -36.10 -17.34 37.80
C GLY A 162 -36.73 -15.95 37.66
N ALA A 163 -35.96 -14.93 37.33
CA ALA A 163 -36.40 -13.54 37.31
C ALA A 163 -35.78 -12.70 36.20
N LEU A 164 -36.27 -12.87 34.98
CA LEU A 164 -35.99 -11.98 33.85
C LEU A 164 -36.15 -10.48 34.18
N TRP A 165 -37.11 -10.13 35.05
CA TRP A 165 -37.42 -8.74 35.37
C TRP A 165 -36.47 -8.08 36.38
N GLY A 166 -35.97 -8.81 37.37
CA GLY A 166 -35.02 -8.26 38.36
C GLY A 166 -33.66 -7.91 37.69
N PHE A 167 -33.21 -8.79 36.81
CA PHE A 167 -31.97 -8.63 36.06
C PHE A 167 -31.96 -7.38 35.15
N TRP A 168 -33.08 -7.15 34.45
CA TRP A 168 -33.21 -6.00 33.54
C TRP A 168 -33.34 -4.65 34.28
N SER A 169 -33.88 -4.63 35.47
CA SER A 169 -34.11 -3.38 36.21
C SER A 169 -32.86 -2.80 36.87
N GLU A 170 -31.95 -3.62 37.34
CA GLU A 170 -30.73 -3.17 38.02
C GLU A 170 -29.58 -2.85 37.09
N GLN A 171 -29.55 -3.45 35.89
CA GLN A 171 -28.45 -3.29 34.96
C GLN A 171 -28.85 -2.69 33.59
N THR A 172 -30.02 -2.04 33.51
CA THR A 172 -30.56 -1.47 32.28
C THR A 172 -29.58 -0.50 31.58
N ALA A 173 -28.85 0.32 32.32
CA ALA A 173 -27.92 1.27 31.76
C ALA A 173 -26.72 0.58 31.08
N PHE A 174 -26.30 -0.56 31.61
CA PHE A 174 -25.17 -1.34 31.13
C PHE A 174 -25.50 -2.06 29.82
N TRP A 175 -26.66 -2.72 29.77
CA TRP A 175 -27.16 -3.35 28.57
C TRP A 175 -27.54 -2.37 27.48
N PHE A 176 -28.06 -1.21 27.84
CA PHE A 176 -28.31 -0.13 26.91
C PHE A 176 -27.02 0.36 26.25
N GLY A 177 -25.93 0.46 27.02
CA GLY A 177 -24.60 0.77 26.49
C GLY A 177 -24.10 -0.29 25.49
N ALA A 178 -24.27 -1.57 25.79
CA ALA A 178 -23.89 -2.67 24.90
C ALA A 178 -24.69 -2.65 23.59
N VAL A 179 -26.00 -2.42 23.66
CA VAL A 179 -26.85 -2.28 22.47
C VAL A 179 -26.43 -1.07 21.63
N LEU A 180 -26.12 0.07 22.24
CA LEU A 180 -25.61 1.25 21.52
C LEU A 180 -24.30 0.96 20.81
N LEU A 181 -23.35 0.26 21.43
CA LEU A 181 -22.08 -0.12 20.81
C LEU A 181 -22.28 -1.08 19.64
N PHE A 182 -23.22 -2.01 19.77
CA PHE A 182 -23.59 -2.91 18.68
C PHE A 182 -24.18 -2.15 17.48
N MET A 183 -25.14 -1.25 17.75
CA MET A 183 -25.72 -0.39 16.72
C MET A 183 -24.68 0.53 16.08
N ALA A 184 -23.75 1.05 16.88
CA ALA A 184 -22.62 1.85 16.38
C ALA A 184 -21.72 1.02 15.45
N ALA A 185 -21.42 -0.24 15.78
CA ALA A 185 -20.64 -1.13 14.93
C ALA A 185 -21.32 -1.37 13.56
N ILE A 186 -22.65 -1.62 13.57
CA ILE A 186 -23.44 -1.74 12.34
C ILE A 186 -23.43 -0.42 11.56
N GLY A 187 -23.58 0.71 12.23
CA GLY A 187 -23.50 2.04 11.62
C GLY A 187 -22.16 2.29 10.94
N VAL A 188 -21.07 1.90 11.58
CA VAL A 188 -19.72 2.00 10.98
C VAL A 188 -19.58 1.10 9.75
N ASP A 189 -20.14 -0.12 9.77
CA ASP A 189 -20.13 -1.01 8.61
C ASP A 189 -20.93 -0.45 7.44
N LEU A 190 -22.08 0.15 7.70
CA LEU A 190 -22.86 0.86 6.69
C LEU A 190 -22.08 2.04 6.10
N LEU A 191 -21.38 2.81 6.95
CA LEU A 191 -20.52 3.91 6.50
C LEU A 191 -19.34 3.42 5.66
N ILE A 192 -18.71 2.30 6.03
CA ILE A 192 -17.65 1.67 5.22
C ILE A 192 -18.22 1.22 3.88
N GLY A 193 -19.40 0.58 3.88
CA GLY A 193 -20.08 0.15 2.67
C GLY A 193 -20.42 1.33 1.76
N LEU A 194 -21.01 2.39 2.30
CA LEU A 194 -21.33 3.62 1.57
C LEU A 194 -20.07 4.30 1.03
N TYR A 195 -19.02 4.39 1.86
CA TYR A 195 -17.74 4.93 1.45
C TYR A 195 -17.15 4.14 0.28
N SER A 196 -17.21 2.81 0.30
CA SER A 196 -16.71 1.96 -0.79
C SER A 196 -17.47 2.15 -2.11
N LEU A 197 -18.77 2.48 -2.03
CA LEU A 197 -19.58 2.78 -3.22
C LEU A 197 -19.23 4.16 -3.83
N ILE A 198 -18.98 5.16 -2.98
CA ILE A 198 -18.71 6.54 -3.39
C ILE A 198 -17.22 6.74 -3.69
N TYR A 199 -16.35 5.89 -3.12
CA TYR A 199 -14.92 6.04 -3.23
C TYR A 199 -14.46 6.05 -4.69
N THR A 200 -13.67 7.06 -5.01
CA THR A 200 -12.94 7.14 -6.26
C THR A 200 -11.46 7.30 -5.94
N HIS A 201 -10.62 6.51 -6.61
CA HIS A 201 -9.18 6.66 -6.47
C HIS A 201 -8.76 8.09 -6.81
N ASP A 202 -7.93 8.71 -5.97
CA ASP A 202 -7.51 10.12 -6.12
C ASP A 202 -6.47 10.34 -7.22
N GLY A 203 -6.12 9.28 -7.96
CA GLY A 203 -5.12 9.30 -9.02
C GLY A 203 -3.68 9.34 -8.52
N SER A 204 -3.44 9.05 -7.23
CA SER A 204 -2.08 8.90 -6.71
C SER A 204 -1.36 7.74 -7.37
N GLY A 205 -0.14 7.96 -7.81
CA GLY A 205 0.63 6.91 -8.47
C GLY A 205 1.72 7.45 -9.37
N PHE A 206 2.40 6.51 -9.97
CA PHE A 206 3.42 6.75 -10.98
C PHE A 206 2.79 6.73 -12.37
N ASN A 207 3.15 7.69 -13.19
CA ASN A 207 2.74 7.72 -14.59
C ASN A 207 4.00 7.65 -15.47
N ARG A 208 4.22 6.45 -16.06
CA ARG A 208 5.35 6.18 -16.95
C ARG A 208 5.34 7.09 -18.18
N ARG A 209 4.13 7.39 -18.72
CA ARG A 209 3.97 8.13 -19.97
C ARG A 209 4.47 9.58 -19.87
N ASP A 210 4.17 10.25 -18.76
CA ASP A 210 4.58 11.64 -18.53
C ASP A 210 5.76 11.78 -17.56
N GLY A 211 6.22 10.67 -16.96
CA GLY A 211 7.33 10.65 -16.01
C GLY A 211 7.01 11.26 -14.65
N MET A 212 5.73 11.49 -14.35
CA MET A 212 5.30 12.22 -13.15
C MET A 212 4.89 11.27 -12.02
N LEU A 213 5.22 11.65 -10.80
CA LEU A 213 4.65 11.10 -9.59
C LEU A 213 3.55 12.04 -9.10
N ARG A 214 2.36 11.49 -8.92
CA ARG A 214 1.19 12.19 -8.39
C ARG A 214 0.87 11.69 -6.97
N ILE A 215 0.70 12.62 -6.04
CA ILE A 215 0.33 12.32 -4.64
C ILE A 215 -0.94 13.11 -4.33
N GLY A 216 -2.05 12.42 -4.18
CA GLY A 216 -3.33 13.02 -3.77
C GLY A 216 -3.22 13.58 -2.35
N ARG A 217 -3.81 14.75 -2.14
CA ARG A 217 -3.86 15.41 -0.84
C ARG A 217 -5.31 15.66 -0.45
N ARG A 218 -5.65 15.33 0.79
CA ARG A 218 -6.97 15.63 1.30
C ARG A 218 -7.14 17.15 1.43
N PHE A 219 -8.18 17.70 0.86
CA PHE A 219 -8.54 19.15 0.89
C PHE A 219 -7.54 20.10 0.20
N ARG A 220 -6.55 19.59 -0.54
CA ARG A 220 -5.59 20.39 -1.30
C ARG A 220 -5.47 19.84 -2.73
N SER A 221 -4.97 20.67 -3.64
CA SER A 221 -4.59 20.19 -4.97
C SER A 221 -3.55 19.07 -4.87
N PRO A 222 -3.59 18.06 -5.74
CA PRO A 222 -2.60 16.98 -5.72
C PRO A 222 -1.19 17.55 -5.91
N PHE A 223 -0.23 16.93 -5.23
CA PHE A 223 1.18 17.19 -5.50
C PHE A 223 1.58 16.39 -6.75
N VAL A 224 2.19 17.05 -7.73
CA VAL A 224 2.64 16.41 -8.96
C VAL A 224 4.04 16.93 -9.26
N ALA A 225 5.00 16.03 -9.39
CA ALA A 225 6.38 16.37 -9.71
C ALA A 225 7.03 15.26 -10.54
N PRO A 226 8.07 15.58 -11.34
CA PRO A 226 8.84 14.57 -12.06
C PRO A 226 9.41 13.50 -11.11
N PHE A 227 9.39 12.25 -11.56
CA PHE A 227 9.86 11.12 -10.74
C PHE A 227 11.31 11.31 -10.27
N TYR A 228 12.18 11.85 -11.11
CA TYR A 228 13.59 12.08 -10.78
C TYR A 228 13.84 13.23 -9.79
N GLU A 229 12.79 13.97 -9.36
CA GLU A 229 12.90 14.96 -8.27
C GLU A 229 12.76 14.33 -6.88
N PHE A 230 12.58 13.01 -6.79
CA PHE A 230 12.46 12.32 -5.51
C PHE A 230 13.71 11.54 -5.16
N ASP A 231 14.18 11.69 -3.92
CA ASP A 231 15.24 10.88 -3.36
C ASP A 231 14.67 9.63 -2.70
N PRO A 232 15.06 8.43 -3.16
CA PRO A 232 14.66 7.20 -2.55
C PRO A 232 15.45 6.97 -1.25
N VAL A 233 14.75 6.69 -0.18
CA VAL A 233 15.30 6.47 1.14
C VAL A 233 14.78 5.15 1.70
N MET A 234 15.71 4.26 2.04
CA MET A 234 15.42 3.04 2.78
C MET A 234 15.46 3.37 4.28
N GLN A 235 14.36 3.13 4.97
CA GLN A 235 14.26 3.32 6.42
C GLN A 235 14.12 1.96 7.11
N LEU A 236 14.94 1.76 8.15
CA LEU A 236 14.84 0.60 9.02
C LEU A 236 13.63 0.78 9.96
N GLN A 237 12.78 -0.21 10.02
CA GLN A 237 11.69 -0.30 10.99
C GLN A 237 11.92 -1.52 11.90
N VAL A 238 11.87 -1.27 13.20
CA VAL A 238 11.93 -2.36 14.19
C VAL A 238 10.51 -2.82 14.47
N THR A 239 10.23 -4.09 14.22
CA THR A 239 8.93 -4.69 14.53
C THR A 239 8.84 -5.03 16.02
N PRO A 240 7.62 -5.05 16.61
CA PRO A 240 7.43 -5.40 18.03
C PRO A 240 8.00 -6.77 18.43
N HIS A 241 8.21 -7.64 17.46
CA HIS A 241 8.77 -8.99 17.67
C HIS A 241 10.29 -9.05 17.48
N GLY A 242 10.98 -7.92 17.44
CA GLY A 242 12.45 -7.85 17.30
C GLY A 242 12.97 -8.11 15.89
N GLY A 243 12.11 -8.22 14.89
CA GLY A 243 12.49 -8.29 13.48
C GLY A 243 12.92 -6.92 12.95
N HIS A 244 13.76 -6.94 11.92
CA HIS A 244 14.22 -5.76 11.20
C HIS A 244 13.62 -5.76 9.80
N ASP A 245 12.69 -4.85 9.56
CA ASP A 245 12.06 -4.65 8.27
C ASP A 245 12.50 -3.34 7.66
N TYR A 246 12.48 -3.26 6.35
CA TYR A 246 12.84 -2.06 5.62
C TYR A 246 11.65 -1.54 4.84
N VAL A 247 11.57 -0.21 4.75
CA VAL A 247 10.49 0.49 4.05
C VAL A 247 11.09 1.53 3.11
N LEU A 248 10.54 1.60 1.90
CA LEU A 248 10.94 2.60 0.91
C LEU A 248 10.13 3.88 1.07
N TRP A 249 10.84 4.97 1.24
CA TRP A 249 10.31 6.32 1.19
C TRP A 249 10.82 7.04 -0.06
N LEU A 250 10.00 7.90 -0.60
CA LEU A 250 10.41 8.89 -1.60
C LEU A 250 10.29 10.29 -0.99
N HIS A 251 11.39 11.00 -0.89
CA HIS A 251 11.45 12.36 -0.38
C HIS A 251 11.63 13.33 -1.55
N HIS A 252 10.72 14.29 -1.70
CA HIS A 252 10.89 15.30 -2.72
C HIS A 252 12.03 16.25 -2.36
N ARG A 253 12.92 16.55 -3.33
CA ARG A 253 14.18 17.29 -3.11
C ARG A 253 13.99 18.73 -2.69
N TYR A 254 12.91 19.36 -3.18
CA TYR A 254 12.73 20.81 -3.09
C TYR A 254 11.54 21.20 -2.22
N THR A 255 10.85 20.25 -1.58
CA THR A 255 9.72 20.49 -0.68
C THR A 255 9.72 19.49 0.47
N ASP A 256 8.83 19.69 1.46
CA ASP A 256 8.64 18.77 2.59
C ASP A 256 7.84 17.51 2.25
N THR A 257 7.43 17.37 1.00
CA THR A 257 6.60 16.24 0.58
C THR A 257 7.39 14.95 0.61
N LYS A 258 6.83 13.95 1.29
CA LYS A 258 7.36 12.59 1.32
C LYS A 258 6.24 11.57 1.22
N VAL A 259 6.52 10.43 0.64
CA VAL A 259 5.57 9.33 0.49
C VAL A 259 6.20 8.01 0.92
N CYS A 260 5.51 7.28 1.78
CA CYS A 260 5.89 5.93 2.19
C CYS A 260 5.32 4.91 1.20
N LEU A 261 6.14 4.33 0.36
CA LEU A 261 5.69 3.34 -0.61
C LEU A 261 5.36 2.00 0.05
N GLY A 262 6.04 1.64 1.14
CA GLY A 262 5.75 0.43 1.88
C GLY A 262 4.28 0.30 2.29
N MET A 263 3.71 1.37 2.87
CA MET A 263 2.31 1.40 3.28
C MET A 263 1.34 1.51 2.10
N LYS A 264 1.74 2.21 1.04
CA LYS A 264 0.86 2.53 -0.10
C LYS A 264 0.85 1.47 -1.20
N MET A 265 1.91 0.70 -1.32
CA MET A 265 2.07 -0.36 -2.31
C MET A 265 2.11 -1.76 -1.66
N HIS A 266 1.69 -1.87 -0.40
CA HIS A 266 1.72 -3.10 0.39
C HIS A 266 3.09 -3.81 0.45
N SER A 267 4.17 -3.02 0.36
CA SER A 267 5.55 -3.50 0.42
C SER A 267 6.16 -3.25 1.82
N LEU A 268 5.39 -3.50 2.87
CA LEU A 268 5.85 -3.52 4.24
C LEU A 268 6.56 -4.84 4.55
N GLY A 269 7.54 -4.79 5.44
CA GLY A 269 8.21 -6.00 5.90
C GLY A 269 9.18 -6.60 4.89
N LEU A 270 9.74 -5.77 4.02
CA LEU A 270 10.75 -6.25 3.07
C LEU A 270 12.09 -6.44 3.77
N ASP A 271 12.78 -7.52 3.43
CA ASP A 271 14.20 -7.61 3.69
C ASP A 271 14.99 -6.62 2.81
N LYS A 272 16.25 -6.39 3.18
CA LYS A 272 17.09 -5.42 2.50
C LYS A 272 17.28 -5.68 1.01
N ALA A 273 17.44 -6.94 0.61
CA ALA A 273 17.65 -7.32 -0.78
C ALA A 273 16.38 -7.12 -1.61
N ASN A 274 15.22 -7.53 -1.08
CA ASN A 274 13.93 -7.28 -1.72
C ASN A 274 13.58 -5.81 -1.83
N LEU A 275 13.98 -4.97 -0.87
CA LEU A 275 13.76 -3.53 -0.98
C LEU A 275 14.64 -2.90 -2.09
N TYR A 276 15.89 -3.31 -2.21
CA TYR A 276 16.74 -2.88 -3.33
C TYR A 276 16.16 -3.31 -4.67
N ALA A 277 15.69 -4.55 -4.76
CA ALA A 277 15.04 -5.07 -5.96
C ALA A 277 13.74 -4.33 -6.27
N PHE A 278 12.94 -3.98 -5.26
CA PHE A 278 11.73 -3.20 -5.44
C PHE A 278 12.05 -1.79 -5.99
N TRP A 279 13.12 -1.15 -5.49
CA TRP A 279 13.59 0.12 -6.05
C TRP A 279 14.08 -0.03 -7.49
N ASP A 280 14.84 -1.09 -7.81
CA ASP A 280 15.26 -1.41 -9.18
C ASP A 280 14.05 -1.60 -10.11
N THR A 281 13.08 -2.38 -9.67
CA THR A 281 11.81 -2.62 -10.37
C THR A 281 11.08 -1.32 -10.67
N LEU A 282 10.98 -0.41 -9.68
CA LEU A 282 10.28 0.87 -9.84
C LEU A 282 11.02 1.80 -10.80
N GLN A 283 12.36 1.85 -10.75
CA GLN A 283 13.14 2.64 -11.70
C GLN A 283 12.94 2.13 -13.13
N ARG A 284 13.04 0.81 -13.36
CA ARG A 284 12.83 0.20 -14.70
C ARG A 284 11.40 0.39 -15.18
N TYR A 285 10.43 0.31 -14.27
CA TYR A 285 9.04 0.61 -14.63
C TYR A 285 8.88 2.05 -15.15
N MET A 286 9.53 3.02 -14.52
CA MET A 286 9.43 4.43 -14.92
C MET A 286 10.30 4.78 -16.12
N ASP A 287 11.38 4.04 -16.38
CA ASP A 287 12.30 4.31 -17.49
C ASP A 287 11.70 3.84 -18.82
N VAL A 288 11.39 4.80 -19.69
CA VAL A 288 10.73 4.54 -20.97
C VAL A 288 11.62 3.84 -22.01
N GLU A 289 12.92 3.81 -21.80
CA GLU A 289 13.89 3.10 -22.64
C GLU A 289 14.13 1.66 -22.18
N GLN A 290 13.67 1.30 -20.99
CA GLN A 290 13.76 -0.06 -20.45
C GLN A 290 12.48 -0.86 -20.70
N PRO A 291 12.57 -2.17 -20.92
CA PRO A 291 11.40 -3.02 -20.90
C PRO A 291 10.75 -3.00 -19.52
N LEU A 292 9.43 -3.11 -19.47
CA LEU A 292 8.68 -3.22 -18.22
C LEU A 292 9.20 -4.41 -17.38
N PRO A 293 9.26 -4.27 -16.05
CA PRO A 293 9.58 -5.38 -15.16
C PRO A 293 8.69 -6.61 -15.43
N ASP A 294 9.21 -7.78 -15.18
CA ASP A 294 8.44 -9.02 -15.42
C ASP A 294 7.61 -9.41 -14.18
N LEU A 295 6.57 -8.61 -13.93
CA LEU A 295 5.64 -8.77 -12.82
C LEU A 295 4.30 -9.38 -13.27
N PRO A 296 3.66 -10.22 -12.43
CA PRO A 296 2.35 -10.81 -12.75
C PRO A 296 1.29 -9.77 -13.14
N VAL A 297 1.21 -8.65 -12.42
CA VAL A 297 0.23 -7.59 -12.66
C VAL A 297 0.41 -6.89 -14.00
N LEU A 298 1.62 -6.85 -14.55
CA LEU A 298 1.94 -6.18 -15.81
C LEU A 298 1.69 -7.05 -17.04
N GLU A 299 1.56 -8.37 -16.89
CA GLU A 299 1.51 -9.32 -18.02
C GLU A 299 0.52 -8.92 -19.10
N GLN A 300 -0.68 -8.47 -18.71
CA GLN A 300 -1.73 -8.14 -19.65
C GLN A 300 -1.48 -6.87 -20.46
N SER A 301 -0.67 -5.96 -19.95
CA SER A 301 -0.41 -4.66 -20.56
C SER A 301 0.96 -4.56 -21.23
N ARG A 302 1.84 -5.56 -21.07
CA ARG A 302 3.22 -5.57 -21.62
C ARG A 302 3.25 -5.31 -23.14
N HIS A 303 2.35 -5.91 -23.88
CA HIS A 303 2.25 -5.74 -25.34
C HIS A 303 1.89 -4.31 -25.78
N LEU A 304 1.40 -3.48 -24.87
CA LEU A 304 1.04 -2.09 -25.12
C LEU A 304 2.25 -1.15 -25.08
N ASP A 305 3.35 -1.56 -24.43
CA ASP A 305 4.61 -0.82 -24.39
C ASP A 305 5.53 -1.30 -25.52
N PRO A 306 5.89 -0.44 -26.49
CA PRO A 306 6.63 -0.88 -27.68
C PRO A 306 8.02 -1.43 -27.38
N VAL A 307 8.70 -0.87 -26.36
CA VAL A 307 10.04 -1.35 -25.94
C VAL A 307 9.93 -2.75 -25.36
N THR A 308 8.93 -2.96 -24.50
CA THR A 308 8.67 -4.26 -23.87
C THR A 308 8.23 -5.30 -24.89
N ALA A 309 7.33 -4.93 -25.82
CA ALA A 309 6.86 -5.84 -26.86
C ALA A 309 8.02 -6.32 -27.76
N ALA A 310 8.92 -5.43 -28.16
CA ALA A 310 10.11 -5.77 -28.92
C ALA A 310 11.07 -6.68 -28.13
N HIS A 311 11.29 -6.36 -26.85
CA HIS A 311 12.13 -7.17 -25.97
C HIS A 311 11.54 -8.58 -25.77
N ASP A 312 10.24 -8.68 -25.44
CA ASP A 312 9.55 -9.96 -25.19
C ASP A 312 9.57 -10.85 -26.45
N ALA A 313 9.39 -10.25 -27.64
CA ALA A 313 9.52 -10.96 -28.92
C ALA A 313 10.95 -11.46 -29.14
N ALA A 314 11.97 -10.66 -28.83
CA ALA A 314 13.37 -11.02 -29.01
C ALA A 314 13.81 -12.18 -28.11
N ILE A 315 13.31 -12.25 -26.89
CA ILE A 315 13.64 -13.33 -25.94
C ILE A 315 12.66 -14.54 -26.02
N GLY A 316 11.64 -14.46 -26.88
CA GLY A 316 10.62 -15.51 -27.01
C GLY A 316 9.79 -15.71 -25.72
N ARG A 317 9.47 -14.63 -24.99
CA ARG A 317 8.69 -14.71 -23.75
C ARG A 317 7.28 -15.24 -24.03
N PRO A 318 6.81 -16.27 -23.28
CA PRO A 318 5.43 -16.75 -23.42
C PRO A 318 4.41 -15.68 -23.04
N GLU A 319 3.32 -15.56 -23.80
CA GLU A 319 2.26 -14.56 -23.53
C GLU A 319 1.58 -14.76 -22.18
N ARG A 320 1.46 -16.01 -21.73
CA ARG A 320 0.75 -16.40 -20.50
C ARG A 320 1.73 -16.88 -19.43
N TYR A 321 2.86 -16.23 -19.32
CA TYR A 321 3.92 -16.66 -18.40
C TYR A 321 3.47 -16.70 -16.94
N TRP A 322 2.75 -15.67 -16.48
CA TRP A 322 2.26 -15.56 -15.10
C TRP A 322 0.85 -16.14 -14.92
N ARG A 323 -0.03 -16.05 -15.92
CA ARG A 323 -1.41 -16.55 -15.85
C ARG A 323 -1.50 -18.06 -15.59
N ASP A 324 -0.53 -18.81 -16.08
CA ASP A 324 -0.51 -20.27 -15.95
C ASP A 324 0.28 -20.71 -14.72
N ARG A 325 0.66 -19.76 -13.82
CA ARG A 325 1.45 -20.03 -12.61
C ARG A 325 0.66 -19.74 -11.35
N THR A 326 0.75 -20.65 -10.37
CA THR A 326 0.29 -20.48 -9.01
C THR A 326 1.45 -20.05 -8.11
N LEU A 327 1.14 -19.43 -6.97
CA LEU A 327 2.13 -19.06 -5.95
C LEU A 327 2.97 -20.26 -5.51
N GLU A 328 2.33 -21.41 -5.25
CA GLU A 328 3.06 -22.61 -4.84
C GLU A 328 3.95 -23.17 -5.95
N GLY A 329 3.45 -23.16 -7.19
CA GLY A 329 4.22 -23.55 -8.36
C GLY A 329 5.44 -22.65 -8.55
N TRP A 330 5.28 -21.34 -8.35
CA TRP A 330 6.38 -20.38 -8.37
C TRP A 330 7.42 -20.66 -7.28
N LYS A 331 7.00 -20.82 -6.04
CA LYS A 331 7.93 -21.08 -4.91
C LYS A 331 8.77 -22.32 -5.09
N ARG A 332 8.24 -23.33 -5.77
CA ARG A 332 8.96 -24.61 -6.07
C ARG A 332 9.81 -24.54 -7.33
N ASN A 333 9.66 -23.51 -8.15
CA ASN A 333 10.35 -23.38 -9.43
C ASN A 333 11.83 -23.07 -9.25
N SER A 334 12.66 -23.64 -10.14
CA SER A 334 14.10 -23.34 -10.20
C SER A 334 14.38 -21.87 -10.47
N ALA A 335 13.54 -21.18 -11.27
CA ALA A 335 13.68 -19.77 -11.56
C ALA A 335 13.49 -18.90 -10.30
N SER A 336 12.52 -19.23 -9.43
CA SER A 336 12.34 -18.54 -8.14
C SER A 336 13.56 -18.70 -7.24
N ARG A 337 14.12 -19.92 -7.19
CA ARG A 337 15.34 -20.20 -6.40
C ARG A 337 16.54 -19.41 -6.94
N ALA A 338 16.76 -19.46 -8.26
CA ALA A 338 17.84 -18.74 -8.90
C ALA A 338 17.72 -17.20 -8.70
N LEU A 339 16.49 -16.68 -8.72
CA LEU A 339 16.26 -15.26 -8.44
C LEU A 339 16.60 -14.91 -6.98
N ARG A 340 16.22 -15.74 -6.01
CA ARG A 340 16.60 -15.57 -4.58
C ARG A 340 18.12 -15.54 -4.38
N GLU A 341 18.82 -16.47 -5.01
CA GLU A 341 20.29 -16.54 -4.94
C GLU A 341 20.93 -15.29 -5.56
N LYS A 342 20.44 -14.86 -6.72
CA LYS A 342 20.91 -13.64 -7.37
C LYS A 342 20.64 -12.39 -6.53
N LEU A 343 19.45 -12.24 -5.93
CA LEU A 343 19.12 -11.13 -5.04
C LEU A 343 20.05 -11.05 -3.82
N ALA A 344 20.31 -12.20 -3.20
CA ALA A 344 21.17 -12.30 -2.02
C ALA A 344 22.65 -11.99 -2.33
N SER A 345 23.13 -12.37 -3.51
CA SER A 345 24.54 -12.22 -3.91
C SER A 345 24.84 -10.92 -4.66
N HIS A 346 23.81 -10.20 -5.11
CA HIS A 346 23.99 -8.97 -5.90
C HIS A 346 24.68 -7.86 -5.10
N PRO A 347 25.73 -7.21 -5.66
CA PRO A 347 26.46 -6.14 -4.97
C PRO A 347 25.68 -4.81 -5.00
N TRP A 348 24.55 -4.78 -4.29
CA TRP A 348 23.69 -3.61 -4.21
C TRP A 348 24.44 -2.36 -3.77
N GLN A 349 24.13 -1.21 -4.38
CA GLN A 349 24.65 0.10 -4.01
C GLN A 349 26.18 0.31 -4.22
N GLN A 350 26.89 -0.58 -4.90
CA GLN A 350 28.32 -0.41 -5.19
C GLN A 350 28.61 0.46 -6.43
N HIS A 351 27.58 0.79 -7.20
CA HIS A 351 27.68 1.65 -8.38
C HIS A 351 27.60 3.17 -8.02
N PRO A 352 28.12 4.09 -8.86
CA PRO A 352 27.91 5.51 -8.68
C PRO A 352 26.42 5.88 -8.88
N CYS A 353 25.96 6.93 -8.19
CA CYS A 353 24.61 7.46 -8.37
C CYS A 353 24.57 8.38 -9.59
N THR A 354 23.85 8.01 -10.65
CA THR A 354 23.78 8.80 -11.89
C THR A 354 23.16 10.17 -11.66
N LEU A 355 22.21 10.28 -10.76
CA LEU A 355 21.51 11.51 -10.47
C LEU A 355 22.40 12.50 -9.70
N ARG A 356 23.32 12.04 -8.84
CA ARG A 356 24.32 12.91 -8.20
C ARG A 356 25.26 13.57 -9.21
N ALA A 357 25.59 12.88 -10.29
CA ALA A 357 26.42 13.41 -11.36
C ALA A 357 25.72 14.52 -12.17
N ARG A 358 24.42 14.70 -12.00
CA ARG A 358 23.62 15.72 -12.67
C ARG A 358 23.31 16.93 -11.79
N ILE A 359 23.79 16.95 -10.54
CA ILE A 359 23.60 18.10 -9.64
C ILE A 359 24.54 19.21 -10.06
N ASP A 360 23.96 20.36 -10.41
CA ASP A 360 24.67 21.59 -10.72
C ASP A 360 24.46 22.59 -9.56
N ALA A 361 25.53 22.86 -8.83
CA ALA A 361 25.49 23.76 -7.69
C ALA A 361 25.24 25.25 -8.08
N SER A 362 25.43 25.60 -9.34
CA SER A 362 25.16 26.95 -9.84
C SER A 362 23.68 27.15 -10.25
N LEU A 363 22.91 26.06 -10.38
CA LEU A 363 21.54 26.13 -10.86
C LEU A 363 20.59 26.44 -9.70
N GLY A 364 19.92 27.60 -9.78
CA GLY A 364 18.86 27.97 -8.83
C GLY A 364 17.57 27.16 -9.05
N ILE A 365 16.83 26.91 -7.98
CA ILE A 365 15.58 26.15 -8.03
C ILE A 365 14.53 26.85 -8.91
N GLU A 366 14.44 28.17 -8.82
CA GLU A 366 13.50 28.95 -9.65
C GLU A 366 13.83 28.88 -11.14
N ASP A 367 15.13 28.98 -11.49
CA ASP A 367 15.58 28.92 -12.87
C ASP A 367 15.37 27.51 -13.44
N TYR A 368 15.58 26.50 -12.61
CA TYR A 368 15.27 25.11 -12.94
C TYR A 368 13.78 24.95 -13.29
N TYR A 369 12.86 25.38 -12.42
CA TYR A 369 11.43 25.27 -12.71
C TYR A 369 10.98 26.12 -13.90
N ARG A 370 11.57 27.27 -14.10
CA ARG A 370 11.33 28.08 -15.28
C ARG A 370 11.75 27.36 -16.56
N SER A 371 12.89 26.68 -16.53
CA SER A 371 13.36 25.85 -17.64
C SER A 371 12.46 24.62 -17.88
N GLN A 372 11.95 23.99 -16.81
CA GLN A 372 10.99 22.87 -16.92
C GLN A 372 9.67 23.33 -17.55
N GLN A 373 9.13 24.46 -17.15
CA GLN A 373 7.92 25.03 -17.73
C GLN A 373 8.10 25.36 -19.22
N ALA A 374 9.25 25.89 -19.62
CA ALA A 374 9.56 26.13 -21.02
C ALA A 374 9.61 24.83 -21.85
N ARG A 375 9.92 23.69 -21.23
CA ARG A 375 9.87 22.34 -21.82
C ARG A 375 8.46 21.70 -21.77
N GLY A 376 7.44 22.41 -21.26
CA GLY A 376 6.09 21.88 -21.11
C GLY A 376 5.90 20.97 -19.90
N ILE A 377 6.82 20.98 -18.94
CA ILE A 377 6.72 20.18 -17.71
C ILE A 377 6.13 21.04 -16.61
N HIS A 378 4.89 20.74 -16.21
CA HIS A 378 4.16 21.50 -15.22
C HIS A 378 3.98 20.68 -13.93
N ALA A 379 4.79 21.03 -12.92
CA ALA A 379 4.61 20.48 -11.58
C ALA A 379 3.48 21.19 -10.84
N ALA A 380 2.60 20.44 -10.16
CA ALA A 380 1.50 20.96 -9.37
C ALA A 380 1.79 20.75 -7.87
N ARG A 381 2.41 21.73 -7.24
CA ARG A 381 2.92 21.68 -5.86
C ARG A 381 2.29 22.74 -4.95
N LYS A 382 1.04 23.12 -5.17
CA LYS A 382 0.36 24.16 -4.37
C LYS A 382 0.21 23.76 -2.92
N GLY A 383 0.45 24.71 -2.02
CA GLY A 383 0.30 24.57 -0.57
C GLY A 383 1.58 24.87 0.20
N GLY A 384 1.61 24.61 1.49
CA GLY A 384 2.75 24.92 2.38
C GLY A 384 4.09 24.29 2.00
N ASP A 385 4.07 23.23 1.19
CA ASP A 385 5.28 22.55 0.71
C ASP A 385 6.08 23.41 -0.29
N ASP A 386 5.42 24.33 -1.00
CA ASP A 386 6.06 25.20 -1.99
C ASP A 386 6.84 26.35 -1.32
N ALA A 387 6.50 26.70 -0.08
CA ALA A 387 7.16 27.77 0.65
C ALA A 387 8.64 27.45 0.98
N VAL A 388 9.00 26.19 1.08
CA VAL A 388 10.37 25.74 1.35
C VAL A 388 11.26 25.94 0.12
N ALA A 389 10.71 25.81 -1.09
CA ALA A 389 11.43 26.01 -2.33
C ALA A 389 11.76 27.48 -2.63
N LEU A 390 11.01 28.41 -2.04
CA LEU A 390 11.17 29.85 -2.26
C LEU A 390 12.07 30.54 -1.21
N GLN A 391 12.43 29.83 -0.14
CA GLN A 391 13.26 30.35 0.96
C GLN A 391 14.75 29.96 0.84
N GLY A 392 15.13 29.19 -0.13
CA GLY A 392 16.51 28.83 -0.45
C GLY A 392 17.03 29.66 -1.62
#